data_5eeb6510cc0fd006efdcd71cc4bec179
#
_entry.id   5eeb6510cc0fd006efdcd71cc4bec179
#
_cell.length_a   1.000
_cell.length_b   1.000
_cell.length_c   1.000
_cell.angle_alpha   90.00
_cell.angle_beta   90.00
_cell.angle_gamma   90.00
#
_symmetry.space_group_name_H-M   'P 1'
#
loop_
_entity.id
_entity.type
_entity.pdbx_description
1 polymer ?
#
loop_
_entity_poly.entity_id
_entity_poly.type
_entity_poly.pdbx_seq_one_letter_code
_entity_poly.pdbx_strand_id
1 'polypeptide(L)'
;YSALACAGSISFEDTLKILQKRGKFMQEAVPSGDGAMLAVLGVSSKELDKILHENNKKYECFIANDNSNFQVVISGLKKDINLLSEDLNSKKIKNLKLNVSAPFHCKYMKTASEKMSSHINELKMNELDKPIISNVTANETSSLKEIKSLLITQIEKKVRWLESVEYMINNGVKNFVEIGPGKVLSGLIKRINKNVIVNSINSEEDIKLLTND
;
A
#
# COMPACT_ATOMS: atom_id res chain seq x y z
N TYR A 1 7.49 -0.97 6.81
CA TYR A 1 7.85 -1.51 8.13
C TYR A 1 8.58 -2.84 7.98
N SER A 2 7.98 -3.88 7.39
CA SER A 2 8.66 -5.18 7.19
C SER A 2 9.93 -5.08 6.35
N ALA A 3 9.95 -4.20 5.33
CA ALA A 3 11.16 -3.92 4.55
C ALA A 3 12.31 -3.36 5.40
N LEU A 4 12.00 -2.53 6.41
CA LEU A 4 13.01 -2.00 7.34
C LEU A 4 13.59 -3.09 8.24
N ALA A 5 12.79 -4.07 8.64
CA ALA A 5 13.31 -5.23 9.36
C ALA A 5 14.23 -6.07 8.46
N CYS A 6 13.84 -6.31 7.21
CA CYS A 6 14.67 -7.02 6.23
C CYS A 6 15.96 -6.27 5.87
N ALA A 7 15.95 -4.94 5.94
CA ALA A 7 17.12 -4.08 5.70
C ALA A 7 17.96 -3.83 6.98
N GLY A 8 17.74 -4.58 8.07
CA GLY A 8 18.51 -4.49 9.31
C GLY A 8 18.25 -3.24 10.17
N SER A 9 17.35 -2.36 9.75
CA SER A 9 17.15 -1.06 10.40
C SER A 9 16.35 -1.12 11.68
N ILE A 10 15.34 -1.99 11.75
CA ILE A 10 14.47 -2.18 12.93
C ILE A 10 14.50 -3.65 13.34
N SER A 11 14.54 -3.95 14.63
CA SER A 11 14.45 -5.31 15.11
C SER A 11 13.12 -5.96 14.73
N PHE A 12 13.10 -7.29 14.60
CA PHE A 12 11.87 -8.03 14.33
C PHE A 12 10.81 -7.76 15.41
N GLU A 13 11.22 -7.75 16.67
CA GLU A 13 10.33 -7.50 17.81
C GLU A 13 9.72 -6.09 17.77
N ASP A 14 10.52 -5.05 17.53
CA ASP A 14 10.02 -3.68 17.42
C ASP A 14 9.14 -3.50 16.20
N THR A 15 9.44 -4.21 15.09
CA THR A 15 8.60 -4.22 13.90
C THR A 15 7.21 -4.78 14.21
N LEU A 16 7.11 -5.88 14.95
CA LEU A 16 5.81 -6.44 15.36
C LEU A 16 5.03 -5.48 16.25
N LYS A 17 5.69 -4.86 17.24
CA LYS A 17 5.08 -3.90 18.16
C LYS A 17 4.53 -2.67 17.42
N ILE A 18 5.31 -2.11 16.49
CA ILE A 18 4.89 -0.91 15.74
C ILE A 18 3.78 -1.24 14.75
N LEU A 19 3.81 -2.40 14.11
CA LEU A 19 2.75 -2.86 13.20
C LEU A 19 1.43 -3.11 13.94
N GLN A 20 1.47 -3.68 15.15
CA GLN A 20 0.29 -3.85 15.99
C GLN A 20 -0.37 -2.50 16.32
N LYS A 21 0.44 -1.51 16.77
CA LYS A 21 -0.04 -0.15 17.05
C LYS A 21 -0.63 0.50 15.80
N ARG A 22 0.08 0.40 14.67
CA ARG A 22 -0.39 0.94 13.40
C ARG A 22 -1.74 0.35 13.00
N GLY A 23 -1.88 -0.96 13.02
CA GLY A 23 -3.14 -1.64 12.72
C GLY A 23 -4.29 -1.16 13.60
N LYS A 24 -4.06 -1.08 14.91
CA LYS A 24 -5.03 -0.58 15.88
C LYS A 24 -5.45 0.86 15.59
N PHE A 25 -4.50 1.79 15.47
CA PHE A 25 -4.82 3.21 15.27
C PHE A 25 -5.48 3.47 13.92
N MET A 26 -5.07 2.77 12.87
CA MET A 26 -5.72 2.88 11.56
C MET A 26 -7.16 2.34 11.59
N GLN A 27 -7.41 1.26 12.32
CA GLN A 27 -8.76 0.72 12.48
C GLN A 27 -9.67 1.64 13.31
N GLU A 28 -9.10 2.35 14.27
CA GLU A 28 -9.80 3.30 15.17
C GLU A 28 -9.92 4.72 14.58
N ALA A 29 -9.34 5.00 13.41
CA ALA A 29 -9.30 6.35 12.83
C ALA A 29 -10.67 6.89 12.44
N VAL A 30 -11.60 6.01 12.12
CA VAL A 30 -13.02 6.32 11.87
C VAL A 30 -13.89 5.33 12.63
N PRO A 31 -15.15 5.67 12.91
CA PRO A 31 -16.09 4.73 13.52
C PRO A 31 -16.19 3.43 12.72
N SER A 32 -16.30 2.31 13.42
CA SER A 32 -16.35 1.00 12.77
C SER A 32 -17.54 0.90 11.81
N GLY A 33 -17.27 0.53 10.56
CA GLY A 33 -18.28 0.40 9.51
C GLY A 33 -18.58 1.67 8.71
N ASP A 34 -17.99 2.83 9.09
CA ASP A 34 -18.18 4.09 8.35
C ASP A 34 -17.20 4.23 7.18
N GLY A 35 -16.08 3.51 7.23
CA GLY A 35 -15.11 3.48 6.15
C GLY A 35 -15.30 2.31 5.20
N ALA A 36 -14.88 2.48 3.95
CA ALA A 36 -14.88 1.42 2.94
C ALA A 36 -13.79 1.62 1.91
N MET A 37 -13.45 0.54 1.20
CA MET A 37 -12.56 0.56 0.06
C MET A 37 -13.15 -0.19 -1.13
N LEU A 38 -12.80 0.26 -2.34
CA LEU A 38 -13.31 -0.26 -3.61
C LEU A 38 -12.15 -0.53 -4.57
N ALA A 39 -11.97 -1.77 -4.97
CA ALA A 39 -11.07 -2.09 -6.07
C ALA A 39 -11.78 -1.80 -7.40
N VAL A 40 -11.17 -0.98 -8.25
CA VAL A 40 -11.66 -0.62 -9.59
C VAL A 40 -10.74 -1.26 -10.62
N LEU A 41 -11.31 -1.94 -11.60
CA LEU A 41 -10.60 -2.75 -12.57
C LEU A 41 -10.81 -2.22 -13.99
N GLY A 42 -9.76 -2.33 -14.81
CA GLY A 42 -9.81 -1.97 -16.23
C GLY A 42 -9.62 -0.48 -16.51
N VAL A 43 -9.28 0.32 -15.51
CA VAL A 43 -9.01 1.76 -15.64
C VAL A 43 -7.68 2.11 -14.96
N SER A 44 -7.01 3.12 -15.47
CA SER A 44 -5.81 3.67 -14.88
C SER A 44 -6.12 4.65 -13.74
N SER A 45 -5.11 4.90 -12.91
CA SER A 45 -5.18 5.91 -11.84
C SER A 45 -5.53 7.31 -12.39
N LYS A 46 -5.02 7.68 -13.56
CA LYS A 46 -5.31 8.99 -14.23
C LYS A 46 -6.75 9.12 -14.65
N GLU A 47 -7.32 8.06 -15.27
CA GLU A 47 -8.73 8.04 -15.68
C GLU A 47 -9.66 8.12 -14.48
N LEU A 48 -9.33 7.36 -13.43
CA LEU A 48 -10.14 7.36 -12.21
C LEU A 48 -10.06 8.68 -11.46
N ASP A 49 -8.88 9.31 -11.40
CA ASP A 49 -8.69 10.64 -10.80
C ASP A 49 -9.56 11.70 -11.50
N LYS A 50 -9.65 11.65 -12.83
CA LYS A 50 -10.55 12.51 -13.59
C LYS A 50 -12.02 12.29 -13.21
N ILE A 51 -12.47 11.03 -13.11
CA ILE A 51 -13.85 10.70 -12.68
C ILE A 51 -14.13 11.26 -11.28
N LEU A 52 -13.19 11.08 -10.34
CA LEU A 52 -13.34 11.58 -8.98
C LEU A 52 -13.40 13.11 -8.93
N HIS A 53 -12.55 13.78 -9.70
CA HIS A 53 -12.51 15.25 -9.77
C HIS A 53 -13.79 15.83 -10.35
N GLU A 54 -14.31 15.28 -11.45
CA GLU A 54 -15.54 15.71 -12.10
C GLU A 54 -16.78 15.55 -11.19
N ASN A 55 -16.73 14.61 -10.25
CA ASN A 55 -17.85 14.28 -9.36
C ASN A 55 -17.57 14.62 -7.89
N ASN A 56 -16.64 15.51 -7.59
CA ASN A 56 -16.20 15.86 -6.23
C ASN A 56 -17.30 16.46 -5.33
N LYS A 57 -18.39 16.96 -5.93
CA LYS A 57 -19.59 17.45 -5.21
C LYS A 57 -20.56 16.33 -4.86
N LYS A 58 -20.47 15.18 -5.52
CA LYS A 58 -21.37 14.03 -5.33
C LYS A 58 -20.87 13.06 -4.27
N TYR A 59 -19.55 12.82 -4.27
CA TYR A 59 -18.89 11.92 -3.31
C TYR A 59 -17.44 12.35 -3.07
N GLU A 60 -16.96 12.12 -1.85
CA GLU A 60 -15.59 12.39 -1.46
C GLU A 60 -14.81 11.08 -1.32
N CYS A 61 -14.12 10.70 -2.39
CA CYS A 61 -13.34 9.47 -2.47
C CYS A 61 -11.89 9.76 -2.89
N PHE A 62 -10.97 8.89 -2.50
CA PHE A 62 -9.53 9.08 -2.67
C PHE A 62 -8.89 7.84 -3.26
N ILE A 63 -7.92 8.02 -4.15
CA ILE A 63 -7.07 6.92 -4.61
C ILE A 63 -6.18 6.48 -3.44
N ALA A 64 -6.41 5.27 -2.95
CA ALA A 64 -5.65 4.64 -1.87
C ALA A 64 -4.45 3.85 -2.38
N ASN A 65 -4.62 3.06 -3.44
CA ASN A 65 -3.55 2.29 -4.04
C ASN A 65 -3.60 2.41 -5.57
N ASP A 66 -2.44 2.72 -6.15
CA ASP A 66 -2.19 2.60 -7.58
C ASP A 66 -1.42 1.31 -7.83
N ASN A 67 -2.16 0.22 -8.07
CA ASN A 67 -1.59 -1.13 -8.08
C ASN A 67 -1.06 -1.56 -9.45
N SER A 68 -1.67 -1.08 -10.52
CA SER A 68 -1.24 -1.34 -11.90
C SER A 68 -2.04 -0.47 -12.87
N ASN A 69 -1.67 -0.44 -14.16
CA ASN A 69 -2.41 0.27 -15.20
C ASN A 69 -3.89 -0.15 -15.35
N PHE A 70 -4.29 -1.24 -14.68
CA PHE A 70 -5.64 -1.82 -14.78
C PHE A 70 -6.27 -2.12 -13.42
N GLN A 71 -5.67 -1.69 -12.33
CA GLN A 71 -6.21 -1.91 -10.99
C GLN A 71 -5.82 -0.78 -10.04
N VAL A 72 -6.83 -0.06 -9.59
CA VAL A 72 -6.73 1.03 -8.62
C VAL A 72 -7.64 0.74 -7.44
N VAL A 73 -7.23 1.09 -6.23
CA VAL A 73 -8.08 0.99 -5.04
C VAL A 73 -8.45 2.39 -4.57
N ILE A 74 -9.74 2.58 -4.31
CA ILE A 74 -10.31 3.81 -3.79
C ILE A 74 -10.68 3.61 -2.33
N SER A 75 -10.50 4.63 -1.51
CA SER A 75 -10.98 4.68 -0.12
C SER A 75 -11.84 5.92 0.13
N GLY A 76 -12.76 5.82 1.09
CA GLY A 76 -13.65 6.90 1.47
C GLY A 76 -14.66 6.45 2.52
N LEU A 77 -15.60 7.33 2.84
CA LEU A 77 -16.74 6.93 3.66
C LEU A 77 -17.64 5.95 2.90
N LYS A 78 -18.24 5.03 3.61
CA LYS A 78 -19.05 3.95 3.01
C LYS A 78 -20.17 4.50 2.10
N LYS A 79 -20.82 5.60 2.51
CA LYS A 79 -21.85 6.27 1.69
C LYS A 79 -21.30 6.73 0.34
N ASP A 80 -20.10 7.35 0.35
CA ASP A 80 -19.48 7.92 -0.84
C ASP A 80 -18.93 6.81 -1.76
N ILE A 81 -18.36 5.76 -1.17
CA ILE A 81 -17.93 4.55 -1.90
C ILE A 81 -19.10 3.85 -2.58
N ASN A 82 -20.29 3.82 -1.94
CA ASN A 82 -21.49 3.25 -2.56
C ASN A 82 -21.93 4.06 -3.78
N LEU A 83 -22.01 5.40 -3.66
CA LEU A 83 -22.35 6.29 -4.77
C LEU A 83 -21.35 6.18 -5.94
N LEU A 84 -20.04 6.12 -5.62
CA LEU A 84 -19.02 5.90 -6.63
C LEU A 84 -19.20 4.54 -7.32
N SER A 85 -19.46 3.48 -6.57
CA SER A 85 -19.69 2.14 -7.13
C SER A 85 -20.86 2.10 -8.10
N GLU A 86 -21.97 2.78 -7.76
CA GLU A 86 -23.14 2.92 -8.65
C GLU A 86 -22.80 3.68 -9.94
N ASP A 87 -22.07 4.79 -9.83
CA ASP A 87 -21.59 5.57 -10.99
C ASP A 87 -20.69 4.74 -11.92
N LEU A 88 -19.73 4.00 -11.33
CA LEU A 88 -18.84 3.14 -12.10
C LEU A 88 -19.61 2.01 -12.81
N ASN A 89 -20.59 1.41 -12.13
CA ASN A 89 -21.46 0.39 -12.72
C ASN A 89 -22.28 0.95 -13.91
N SER A 90 -22.82 2.15 -13.78
CA SER A 90 -23.53 2.81 -14.90
C SER A 90 -22.64 3.04 -16.13
N LYS A 91 -21.35 3.26 -15.90
CA LYS A 91 -20.31 3.40 -16.93
C LYS A 91 -19.72 2.05 -17.37
N LYS A 92 -20.24 0.93 -16.88
CA LYS A 92 -19.75 -0.44 -17.14
C LYS A 92 -18.28 -0.65 -16.70
N ILE A 93 -17.81 0.10 -15.72
CA ILE A 93 -16.49 -0.05 -15.11
C ILE A 93 -16.60 -1.05 -13.96
N LYS A 94 -15.87 -2.17 -14.08
CA LYS A 94 -15.88 -3.24 -13.10
C LYS A 94 -15.26 -2.78 -11.78
N ASN A 95 -15.98 -3.00 -10.69
CA ASN A 95 -15.49 -2.66 -9.35
C ASN A 95 -15.96 -3.69 -8.32
N LEU A 96 -15.22 -3.80 -7.21
CA LEU A 96 -15.47 -4.77 -6.14
C LEU A 96 -15.16 -4.12 -4.79
N LYS A 97 -16.11 -4.16 -3.86
CA LYS A 97 -15.88 -3.74 -2.47
C LYS A 97 -14.91 -4.68 -1.79
N LEU A 98 -13.92 -4.11 -1.10
CA LEU A 98 -12.99 -4.88 -0.31
C LEU A 98 -13.57 -5.18 1.07
N ASN A 99 -13.20 -6.32 1.63
CA ASN A 99 -13.62 -6.73 2.98
C ASN A 99 -12.75 -6.02 4.04
N VAL A 100 -12.89 -4.69 4.13
CA VAL A 100 -12.23 -3.84 5.11
C VAL A 100 -13.25 -2.85 5.67
N SER A 101 -13.03 -2.40 6.91
CA SER A 101 -13.96 -1.52 7.63
C SER A 101 -13.43 -0.11 7.85
N ALA A 102 -12.25 0.22 7.33
CA ALA A 102 -11.66 1.54 7.44
C ALA A 102 -11.17 2.05 6.06
N PRO A 103 -11.20 3.38 5.82
CA PRO A 103 -10.80 3.99 4.56
C PRO A 103 -9.29 4.27 4.58
N PHE A 104 -8.45 3.23 4.42
CA PHE A 104 -7.01 3.34 4.49
C PHE A 104 -6.42 4.24 3.41
N HIS A 105 -5.24 4.81 3.68
CA HIS A 105 -4.43 5.59 2.73
C HIS A 105 -5.13 6.84 2.16
N CYS A 106 -5.91 7.54 2.98
CA CYS A 106 -6.52 8.81 2.65
C CYS A 106 -6.58 9.74 3.88
N LYS A 107 -7.09 10.95 3.70
CA LYS A 107 -7.13 11.98 4.76
C LYS A 107 -7.87 11.55 6.03
N TYR A 108 -8.79 10.59 5.95
CA TYR A 108 -9.50 10.06 7.13
C TYR A 108 -8.59 9.27 8.08
N MET A 109 -7.36 8.96 7.67
CA MET A 109 -6.34 8.33 8.53
C MET A 109 -5.52 9.34 9.34
N LYS A 110 -5.83 10.64 9.32
CA LYS A 110 -5.06 11.69 9.98
C LYS A 110 -4.87 11.43 11.48
N THR A 111 -5.92 11.04 12.20
CA THR A 111 -5.82 10.71 13.62
C THR A 111 -4.90 9.52 13.89
N ALA A 112 -4.83 8.56 12.98
CA ALA A 112 -3.91 7.44 13.07
C ALA A 112 -2.47 7.88 12.85
N SER A 113 -2.19 8.74 11.86
CA SER A 113 -0.84 9.26 11.60
C SER A 113 -0.33 10.12 12.76
N GLU A 114 -1.19 10.95 13.35
CA GLU A 114 -0.86 11.74 14.54
C GLU A 114 -0.50 10.85 15.74
N LYS A 115 -1.32 9.84 16.04
CA LYS A 115 -1.03 8.86 17.11
C LYS A 115 0.24 8.05 16.85
N MET A 116 0.52 7.71 15.59
CA MET A 116 1.71 6.96 15.22
C MET A 116 2.99 7.79 15.26
N SER A 117 2.89 9.11 15.13
CA SER A 117 4.05 10.00 15.01
C SER A 117 5.03 9.87 16.19
N SER A 118 4.54 9.90 17.44
CA SER A 118 5.39 9.72 18.62
C SER A 118 6.10 8.35 18.60
N HIS A 119 5.35 7.29 18.35
CA HIS A 119 5.87 5.92 18.32
C HIS A 119 6.92 5.71 17.23
N ILE A 120 6.72 6.31 16.04
CA ILE A 120 7.69 6.23 14.95
C ILE A 120 8.95 7.05 15.28
N ASN A 121 8.79 8.24 15.86
CA ASN A 121 9.92 9.08 16.21
C ASN A 121 10.80 8.46 17.32
N GLU A 122 10.20 7.72 18.24
CA GLU A 122 10.88 7.00 19.32
C GLU A 122 11.55 5.70 18.87
N LEU A 123 11.23 5.18 17.67
CA LEU A 123 11.88 3.96 17.17
C LEU A 123 13.39 4.12 17.12
N LYS A 124 14.08 3.17 17.71
CA LYS A 124 15.52 2.99 17.52
C LYS A 124 15.74 2.33 16.17
N MET A 125 16.45 3.02 15.31
CA MET A 125 16.74 2.56 13.95
C MET A 125 18.24 2.54 13.73
N ASN A 126 18.75 1.46 13.13
CA ASN A 126 20.11 1.35 12.64
C ASN A 126 20.17 1.79 11.18
N GLU A 127 21.38 2.06 10.68
CA GLU A 127 21.60 2.24 9.25
C GLU A 127 21.10 1.02 8.47
N LEU A 128 20.64 1.25 7.26
CA LEU A 128 20.09 0.19 6.43
C LEU A 128 21.21 -0.55 5.69
N ASP A 129 21.18 -1.88 5.72
CA ASP A 129 22.05 -2.72 4.89
C ASP A 129 21.73 -2.61 3.39
N LYS A 130 20.47 -2.31 3.08
CA LYS A 130 19.94 -2.14 1.72
C LYS A 130 18.94 -0.99 1.68
N PRO A 131 18.88 -0.22 0.59
CA PRO A 131 17.85 0.81 0.44
C PRO A 131 16.44 0.19 0.40
N ILE A 132 15.46 0.96 0.82
CA ILE A 132 14.04 0.60 0.70
C ILE A 132 13.36 1.52 -0.32
N ILE A 133 12.29 1.02 -0.93
CA ILE A 133 11.42 1.83 -1.78
C ILE A 133 10.23 2.31 -0.94
N SER A 134 10.08 3.62 -0.85
CA SER A 134 8.95 4.22 -0.14
C SER A 134 7.67 4.18 -0.98
N ASN A 135 6.56 3.75 -0.38
CA ASN A 135 5.24 3.80 -1.04
C ASN A 135 4.77 5.24 -1.34
N VAL A 136 5.30 6.24 -0.62
CA VAL A 136 4.91 7.66 -0.78
C VAL A 136 5.62 8.31 -1.95
N THR A 137 6.93 8.09 -2.07
CA THR A 137 7.75 8.70 -3.12
C THR A 137 7.92 7.82 -4.35
N ALA A 138 7.69 6.52 -4.22
CA ALA A 138 8.00 5.48 -5.21
C ALA A 138 9.49 5.46 -5.61
N ASN A 139 10.36 5.96 -4.75
CA ASN A 139 11.81 6.00 -4.94
C ASN A 139 12.52 5.35 -3.76
N GLU A 140 13.79 5.02 -3.96
CA GLU A 140 14.64 4.55 -2.87
C GLU A 140 14.91 5.64 -1.84
N THR A 141 15.08 5.22 -0.60
CA THR A 141 15.56 6.06 0.51
C THR A 141 16.37 5.22 1.49
N SER A 142 17.41 5.83 2.06
CA SER A 142 18.24 5.27 3.12
C SER A 142 18.38 6.23 4.32
N SER A 143 17.94 7.47 4.18
CA SER A 143 17.99 8.47 5.25
C SER A 143 17.00 8.13 6.36
N LEU A 144 17.50 7.81 7.57
CA LEU A 144 16.67 7.46 8.73
C LEU A 144 15.66 8.55 9.09
N LYS A 145 16.04 9.83 8.98
CA LYS A 145 15.15 10.96 9.23
C LYS A 145 14.02 11.02 8.21
N GLU A 146 14.34 10.83 6.94
CA GLU A 146 13.36 10.79 5.86
C GLU A 146 12.42 9.59 6.01
N ILE A 147 12.96 8.41 6.31
CA ILE A 147 12.18 7.18 6.52
C ILE A 147 11.11 7.38 7.60
N LYS A 148 11.47 7.94 8.77
CA LYS A 148 10.48 8.21 9.83
C LYS A 148 9.35 9.12 9.34
N SER A 149 9.67 10.19 8.63
CA SER A 149 8.68 11.07 8.03
C SER A 149 7.80 10.36 7.01
N LEU A 150 8.39 9.53 6.15
CA LEU A 150 7.66 8.75 5.14
C LEU A 150 6.77 7.67 5.75
N LEU A 151 7.18 7.03 6.85
CA LEU A 151 6.34 6.06 7.57
C LEU A 151 5.08 6.70 8.16
N ILE A 152 5.18 7.93 8.68
CA ILE A 152 4.02 8.69 9.16
C ILE A 152 3.13 9.08 7.99
N THR A 153 3.72 9.67 6.95
CA THR A 153 3.02 10.15 5.76
C THR A 153 2.30 9.03 5.00
N GLN A 154 2.87 7.82 4.96
CA GLN A 154 2.29 6.64 4.30
C GLN A 154 0.90 6.28 4.83
N ILE A 155 0.60 6.60 6.09
CA ILE A 155 -0.69 6.26 6.71
C ILE A 155 -1.84 6.96 5.99
N GLU A 156 -1.62 8.20 5.54
CA GLU A 156 -2.62 9.05 4.88
C GLU A 156 -2.49 9.10 3.35
N LYS A 157 -1.33 8.72 2.80
CA LYS A 157 -1.04 8.90 1.37
C LYS A 157 -1.22 7.63 0.56
N LYS A 158 -1.53 7.85 -0.70
CA LYS A 158 -1.64 6.81 -1.73
C LYS A 158 -0.42 5.90 -1.76
N VAL A 159 -0.65 4.61 -1.85
CA VAL A 159 0.39 3.61 -2.14
C VAL A 159 0.69 3.63 -3.63
N ARG A 160 1.85 4.08 -4.03
CA ARG A 160 2.33 4.19 -5.42
C ARG A 160 3.01 2.88 -5.84
N TRP A 161 2.26 1.77 -5.81
CA TRP A 161 2.83 0.44 -6.05
C TRP A 161 3.34 0.27 -7.47
N LEU A 162 2.54 0.66 -8.47
CA LEU A 162 2.94 0.62 -9.88
C LEU A 162 4.27 1.33 -10.10
N GLU A 163 4.36 2.58 -9.71
CA GLU A 163 5.55 3.40 -9.86
C GLU A 163 6.76 2.82 -9.09
N SER A 164 6.53 2.25 -7.90
CA SER A 164 7.58 1.60 -7.10
C SER A 164 8.17 0.37 -7.82
N VAL A 165 7.32 -0.45 -8.42
CA VAL A 165 7.77 -1.64 -9.17
C VAL A 165 8.48 -1.22 -10.46
N GLU A 166 7.94 -0.24 -11.19
CA GLU A 166 8.58 0.30 -12.40
C GLU A 166 9.95 0.93 -12.08
N TYR A 167 10.05 1.69 -10.97
CA TYR A 167 11.34 2.23 -10.51
C TYR A 167 12.36 1.12 -10.28
N MET A 168 12.01 0.05 -9.55
CA MET A 168 12.92 -1.07 -9.29
C MET A 168 13.36 -1.76 -10.59
N ILE A 169 12.43 -2.01 -11.51
CA ILE A 169 12.74 -2.63 -12.80
C ILE A 169 13.67 -1.77 -13.64
N ASN A 170 13.41 -0.46 -13.71
CA ASN A 170 14.23 0.50 -14.46
C ASN A 170 15.64 0.65 -13.86
N ASN A 171 15.81 0.34 -12.57
CA ASN A 171 17.09 0.28 -11.87
C ASN A 171 17.70 -1.13 -11.84
N GLY A 172 17.26 -2.03 -12.73
CA GLY A 172 17.90 -3.33 -12.98
C GLY A 172 17.40 -4.48 -12.13
N VAL A 173 16.37 -4.31 -11.30
CA VAL A 173 15.77 -5.42 -10.54
C VAL A 173 15.01 -6.34 -11.49
N LYS A 174 15.42 -7.60 -11.56
CA LYS A 174 14.81 -8.64 -12.41
C LYS A 174 14.12 -9.74 -11.62
N ASN A 175 14.49 -9.92 -10.36
CA ASN A 175 13.98 -10.97 -9.47
C ASN A 175 13.25 -10.33 -8.30
N PHE A 176 12.02 -10.76 -8.07
CA PHE A 176 11.18 -10.34 -6.95
C PHE A 176 10.80 -11.54 -6.10
N VAL A 177 10.83 -11.40 -4.79
CA VAL A 177 10.39 -12.41 -3.85
C VAL A 177 9.35 -11.79 -2.91
N GLU A 178 8.12 -12.29 -2.98
CA GLU A 178 7.06 -11.93 -2.03
C GLU A 178 7.16 -12.85 -0.81
N ILE A 179 7.39 -12.27 0.36
CA ILE A 179 7.50 -13.01 1.62
C ILE A 179 6.25 -12.75 2.46
N GLY A 180 5.49 -13.82 2.74
CA GLY A 180 4.28 -13.74 3.54
C GLY A 180 3.10 -14.51 2.93
N PRO A 181 1.96 -14.54 3.60
CA PRO A 181 0.82 -15.35 3.17
C PRO A 181 0.20 -14.82 1.86
N GLY A 182 0.01 -15.70 0.90
CA GLY A 182 -0.62 -15.40 -0.38
C GLY A 182 0.35 -15.06 -1.51
N LYS A 183 -0.21 -14.56 -2.63
CA LYS A 183 0.52 -14.26 -3.88
C LYS A 183 -0.02 -12.98 -4.54
N VAL A 184 -0.49 -12.03 -3.73
CA VAL A 184 -1.16 -10.82 -4.23
C VAL A 184 -0.16 -9.90 -4.92
N LEU A 185 0.97 -9.61 -4.26
CA LEU A 185 1.99 -8.71 -4.81
C LEU A 185 2.68 -9.35 -6.02
N SER A 186 2.94 -10.64 -5.96
CA SER A 186 3.47 -11.42 -7.10
C SER A 186 2.56 -11.30 -8.33
N GLY A 187 1.26 -11.42 -8.13
CA GLY A 187 0.27 -11.24 -9.19
C GLY A 187 0.25 -9.81 -9.76
N LEU A 188 0.41 -8.79 -8.91
CA LEU A 188 0.50 -7.39 -9.34
C LEU A 188 1.78 -7.13 -10.14
N ILE A 189 2.94 -7.60 -9.66
CA ILE A 189 4.23 -7.43 -10.35
C ILE A 189 4.17 -8.05 -11.75
N LYS A 190 3.64 -9.28 -11.88
CA LYS A 190 3.49 -9.94 -13.19
C LYS A 190 2.54 -9.22 -14.15
N ARG A 191 1.54 -8.49 -13.63
CA ARG A 191 0.68 -7.63 -14.45
C ARG A 191 1.37 -6.35 -14.90
N ILE A 192 2.30 -5.81 -14.10
CA ILE A 192 3.10 -4.64 -14.45
C ILE A 192 4.16 -5.02 -15.49
N ASN A 193 4.89 -6.12 -15.25
CA ASN A 193 5.91 -6.60 -16.18
C ASN A 193 5.99 -8.14 -16.17
N LYS A 194 5.74 -8.76 -17.33
CA LYS A 194 5.76 -10.22 -17.49
C LYS A 194 7.19 -10.81 -17.57
N ASN A 195 8.18 -9.97 -17.86
CA ASN A 195 9.56 -10.42 -18.13
C ASN A 195 10.40 -10.55 -16.83
N VAL A 196 9.90 -10.09 -15.69
CA VAL A 196 10.60 -10.28 -14.41
C VAL A 196 10.29 -11.64 -13.80
N ILE A 197 11.24 -12.16 -13.02
CA ILE A 197 11.05 -13.39 -12.24
C ILE A 197 10.38 -13.01 -10.93
N VAL A 198 9.34 -13.75 -10.55
CA VAL A 198 8.61 -13.50 -9.30
C VAL A 198 8.37 -14.82 -8.59
N ASN A 199 8.85 -14.92 -7.37
CA ASN A 199 8.66 -16.03 -6.46
C ASN A 199 7.86 -15.60 -5.24
N SER A 200 7.18 -16.53 -4.57
CA SER A 200 6.45 -16.29 -3.32
C SER A 200 6.89 -17.31 -2.28
N ILE A 201 7.18 -16.85 -1.07
CA ILE A 201 7.54 -17.66 0.09
C ILE A 201 6.40 -17.59 1.09
N ASN A 202 5.67 -18.69 1.25
CA ASN A 202 4.56 -18.83 2.19
C ASN A 202 4.81 -19.91 3.24
N SER A 203 5.79 -20.76 3.02
CA SER A 203 6.11 -21.91 3.87
C SER A 203 7.63 -22.12 3.96
N GLU A 204 8.03 -23.00 4.87
CA GLU A 204 9.43 -23.43 5.00
C GLU A 204 9.92 -24.20 3.79
N GLU A 205 9.03 -24.97 3.12
CA GLU A 205 9.32 -25.68 1.90
C GLU A 205 9.66 -24.71 0.76
N ASP A 206 8.96 -23.58 0.66
CA ASP A 206 9.25 -22.56 -0.36
C ASP A 206 10.65 -21.97 -0.18
N ILE A 207 11.11 -21.82 1.08
CA ILE A 207 12.48 -21.35 1.37
C ILE A 207 13.49 -22.37 0.85
N LYS A 208 13.29 -23.66 1.13
CA LYS A 208 14.19 -24.74 0.69
C LYS A 208 14.30 -24.80 -0.84
N LEU A 209 13.19 -24.58 -1.54
CA LEU A 209 13.18 -24.57 -3.01
C LEU A 209 13.97 -23.39 -3.60
N LEU A 210 13.97 -22.22 -2.94
CA LEU A 210 14.71 -21.04 -3.40
C LEU A 210 16.19 -21.07 -3.05
N THR A 211 16.61 -21.83 -2.04
CA THR A 211 18.01 -21.89 -1.58
C THR A 211 18.77 -23.10 -2.15
N ASN A 212 18.07 -24.03 -2.81
CA ASN A 212 18.68 -25.22 -3.44
C ASN A 212 18.94 -25.05 -4.96
N ASP A 213 18.68 -23.86 -5.51
CA ASP A 213 19.10 -23.41 -6.84
C ASP A 213 20.33 -22.47 -6.72
#